data_072ecd3eb0b4a59c52c339341273871c
#
_entry.id   072ecd3eb0b4a59c52c339341273871c
#
_cell.length_a   1.000
_cell.length_b   1.000
_cell.length_c   1.000
_cell.angle_alpha   90.00
_cell.angle_beta   90.00
_cell.angle_gamma   90.00
#
_symmetry.space_group_name_H-M   'P 1'
#
loop_
_entity.id
_entity.type
_entity.pdbx_description
1 polymer ?
#
loop_
_entity_poly.entity_id
_entity_poly.type
_entity_poly.pdbx_seq_one_letter_code
_entity_poly.pdbx_strand_id
1 'polypeptide(L)'
;GVFAGTDSQRFHDLQEALNNPEVRAIFCARGGYGSIRIVGDLDFSQFIQSPKWIVGFSDITALHARVYNAGFMSIHAAMPKNFDKVDVESLDSLYAMLFGISNGLLESNSVYNKIGNTRGTLVGGNLSVLYSMRAVPFEYSYANAILCIEDLNEYRYHIDRMMQNLKASGVLASLSGLVVGEMLDMKQGADPHKYEVEEIILDAVKDYSYPVCF
;
A
#
# COMPACT_ATOMS: atom_id res chain seq x y z
N GLY A 1 -12.72 20.02 8.17
CA GLY A 1 -13.62 18.90 7.93
C GLY A 1 -12.84 17.59 7.78
N VAL A 2 -13.51 16.45 7.80
CA VAL A 2 -12.90 15.13 7.65
C VAL A 2 -12.32 14.99 6.23
N PHE A 3 -12.98 15.58 5.23
CA PHE A 3 -12.56 15.55 3.82
C PHE A 3 -12.06 16.90 3.34
N ALA A 4 -11.23 16.90 2.31
CA ALA A 4 -10.73 18.11 1.63
C ALA A 4 -11.74 18.72 0.64
N GLY A 5 -13.02 18.47 0.82
CA GLY A 5 -14.11 18.88 -0.03
C GLY A 5 -15.19 17.82 -0.13
N THR A 6 -16.22 18.04 -0.93
CA THR A 6 -17.22 17.03 -1.27
C THR A 6 -16.62 15.91 -2.12
N ASP A 7 -17.28 14.76 -2.18
CA ASP A 7 -16.84 13.66 -3.06
C ASP A 7 -16.74 14.14 -4.52
N SER A 8 -17.70 14.94 -4.98
CA SER A 8 -17.69 15.51 -6.33
C SER A 8 -16.49 16.44 -6.59
N GLN A 9 -16.15 17.32 -5.66
CA GLN A 9 -14.97 18.19 -5.79
C GLN A 9 -13.68 17.36 -5.86
N ARG A 10 -13.47 16.44 -4.93
CA ARG A 10 -12.29 15.58 -4.89
C ARG A 10 -12.17 14.70 -6.13
N PHE A 11 -13.30 14.18 -6.61
CA PHE A 11 -13.38 13.43 -7.87
C PHE A 11 -12.93 14.29 -9.05
N HIS A 12 -13.51 15.50 -9.20
CA HIS A 12 -13.17 16.39 -10.29
C HIS A 12 -11.71 16.80 -10.30
N ASP A 13 -11.15 17.20 -9.14
CA ASP A 13 -9.76 17.60 -9.03
C ASP A 13 -8.80 16.46 -9.45
N LEU A 14 -9.08 15.23 -8.99
CA LEU A 14 -8.26 14.08 -9.34
C LEU A 14 -8.45 13.68 -10.81
N GLN A 15 -9.69 13.68 -11.31
CA GLN A 15 -9.99 13.33 -12.71
C GLN A 15 -9.35 14.33 -13.68
N GLU A 16 -9.39 15.62 -13.37
CA GLU A 16 -8.72 16.65 -14.15
C GLU A 16 -7.21 16.41 -14.22
N ALA A 17 -6.59 16.12 -13.08
CA ALA A 17 -5.15 15.81 -13.01
C ALA A 17 -4.80 14.53 -13.79
N LEU A 18 -5.64 13.50 -13.74
CA LEU A 18 -5.47 12.26 -14.53
C LEU A 18 -5.57 12.53 -16.03
N ASN A 19 -6.49 13.40 -16.44
CA ASN A 19 -6.74 13.70 -17.86
C ASN A 19 -5.73 14.67 -18.47
N ASN A 20 -5.08 15.51 -17.67
CA ASN A 20 -4.19 16.55 -18.17
C ASN A 20 -2.86 15.96 -18.69
N PRO A 21 -2.54 16.01 -19.99
CA PRO A 21 -1.32 15.44 -20.55
C PRO A 21 -0.03 16.17 -20.14
N GLU A 22 -0.13 17.41 -19.62
CA GLU A 22 1.02 18.18 -19.14
C GLU A 22 1.48 17.74 -17.74
N VAL A 23 0.60 17.08 -16.97
CA VAL A 23 0.94 16.54 -15.65
C VAL A 23 1.79 15.29 -15.80
N ARG A 24 2.93 15.25 -15.10
CA ARG A 24 3.86 14.11 -15.10
C ARG A 24 3.82 13.30 -13.81
N ALA A 25 3.42 13.94 -12.72
CA ALA A 25 3.23 13.28 -11.43
C ALA A 25 2.10 13.94 -10.64
N ILE A 26 1.34 13.14 -9.92
CA ILE A 26 0.31 13.56 -8.98
C ILE A 26 0.77 13.15 -7.59
N PHE A 27 1.10 14.13 -6.76
CA PHE A 27 1.38 13.93 -5.35
C PHE A 27 0.10 14.10 -4.53
N CYS A 28 -0.34 13.06 -3.89
CA CYS A 28 -1.42 13.16 -2.92
C CYS A 28 -0.94 13.98 -1.72
N ALA A 29 -1.64 15.05 -1.37
CA ALA A 29 -1.18 15.98 -0.35
C ALA A 29 -1.05 15.33 1.04
N ARG A 30 -1.93 14.39 1.34
CA ARG A 30 -2.00 13.61 2.59
C ARG A 30 -2.89 12.38 2.43
N GLY A 31 -2.72 11.41 3.32
CA GLY A 31 -3.67 10.34 3.56
C GLY A 31 -4.87 10.78 4.40
N GLY A 32 -5.47 9.84 5.06
CA GLY A 32 -6.64 10.04 5.93
C GLY A 32 -7.72 9.00 5.66
N TYR A 33 -8.84 9.42 5.11
CA TYR A 33 -9.94 8.54 4.72
C TYR A 33 -10.72 9.15 3.56
N GLY A 34 -11.23 8.29 2.70
CA GLY A 34 -12.25 8.67 1.72
C GLY A 34 -11.83 8.50 0.25
N SER A 35 -10.61 8.05 -0.06
CA SER A 35 -10.22 7.72 -1.43
C SER A 35 -11.13 6.65 -2.02
N ILE A 36 -11.49 5.63 -1.23
CA ILE A 36 -12.39 4.54 -1.64
C ILE A 36 -13.76 5.03 -2.15
N ARG A 37 -14.20 6.22 -1.73
CA ARG A 37 -15.50 6.81 -2.12
C ARG A 37 -15.54 7.33 -3.54
N ILE A 38 -14.36 7.61 -4.13
CA ILE A 38 -14.27 8.27 -5.44
C ILE A 38 -13.47 7.46 -6.47
N VAL A 39 -12.53 6.62 -6.02
CA VAL A 39 -11.61 5.96 -6.95
C VAL A 39 -12.28 4.93 -7.86
N GLY A 40 -13.43 4.39 -7.46
CA GLY A 40 -14.19 3.43 -8.27
C GLY A 40 -14.73 4.03 -9.57
N ASP A 41 -15.11 5.30 -9.55
CA ASP A 41 -15.75 6.01 -10.66
C ASP A 41 -14.76 6.73 -11.59
N LEU A 42 -13.45 6.75 -11.25
CA LEU A 42 -12.43 7.42 -12.06
C LEU A 42 -12.29 6.75 -13.43
N ASP A 43 -12.28 7.59 -14.48
CA ASP A 43 -11.95 7.20 -15.84
C ASP A 43 -10.43 7.29 -16.08
N PHE A 44 -9.83 6.18 -16.43
CA PHE A 44 -8.40 6.06 -16.74
C PHE A 44 -8.08 6.14 -18.24
N SER A 45 -9.05 6.39 -19.10
CA SER A 45 -8.86 6.38 -20.57
C SER A 45 -7.79 7.36 -21.03
N GLN A 46 -7.77 8.58 -20.50
CA GLN A 46 -6.75 9.58 -20.83
C GLN A 46 -5.42 9.28 -20.11
N PHE A 47 -5.48 8.78 -18.88
CA PHE A 47 -4.30 8.37 -18.13
C PHE A 47 -3.51 7.28 -18.88
N ILE A 48 -4.19 6.29 -19.48
CA ILE A 48 -3.56 5.23 -20.28
C ILE A 48 -2.82 5.80 -21.49
N GLN A 49 -3.32 6.86 -22.11
CA GLN A 49 -2.68 7.52 -23.25
C GLN A 49 -1.47 8.39 -22.85
N SER A 50 -1.48 8.94 -21.65
CA SER A 50 -0.42 9.78 -21.09
C SER A 50 -0.19 9.44 -19.61
N PRO A 51 0.48 8.29 -19.33
CA PRO A 51 0.69 7.82 -17.96
C PRO A 51 1.54 8.81 -17.15
N LYS A 52 1.26 8.89 -15.87
CA LYS A 52 1.95 9.75 -14.92
C LYS A 52 2.12 9.04 -13.59
N TRP A 53 3.11 9.46 -12.83
CA TRP A 53 3.31 8.92 -11.49
C TRP A 53 2.16 9.32 -10.56
N ILE A 54 1.66 8.37 -9.79
CA ILE A 54 0.80 8.61 -8.64
C ILE A 54 1.63 8.31 -7.40
N VAL A 55 1.73 9.28 -6.49
CA VAL A 55 2.58 9.21 -5.30
C VAL A 55 1.75 9.42 -4.04
N GLY A 56 1.88 8.52 -3.08
CA GLY A 56 1.24 8.61 -1.78
C GLY A 56 1.27 7.30 -1.02
N PHE A 57 0.71 7.26 0.18
CA PHE A 57 0.60 6.08 1.03
C PHE A 57 -0.69 6.12 1.87
N SER A 58 -0.91 5.17 2.78
CA SER A 58 -2.10 5.12 3.63
C SER A 58 -3.39 4.97 2.80
N ASP A 59 -4.38 5.85 2.96
CA ASP A 59 -5.65 5.88 2.21
C ASP A 59 -5.47 5.86 0.67
N ILE A 60 -4.29 6.30 0.18
CA ILE A 60 -3.96 6.30 -1.25
C ILE A 60 -3.75 4.88 -1.80
N THR A 61 -3.63 3.88 -0.94
CA THR A 61 -3.62 2.46 -1.33
C THR A 61 -4.80 2.11 -2.26
N ALA A 62 -5.97 2.72 -2.04
CA ALA A 62 -7.13 2.52 -2.92
C ALA A 62 -6.90 3.06 -4.35
N LEU A 63 -6.20 4.19 -4.48
CA LEU A 63 -5.85 4.75 -5.78
C LEU A 63 -4.73 3.92 -6.45
N HIS A 64 -3.74 3.45 -5.68
CA HIS A 64 -2.70 2.54 -6.20
C HIS A 64 -3.31 1.26 -6.79
N ALA A 65 -4.32 0.69 -6.15
CA ALA A 65 -5.03 -0.47 -6.67
C ALA A 65 -5.73 -0.17 -8.02
N ARG A 66 -6.31 1.02 -8.17
CA ARG A 66 -6.91 1.46 -9.45
C ARG A 66 -5.86 1.63 -10.55
N VAL A 67 -4.72 2.23 -10.24
CA VAL A 67 -3.59 2.39 -11.17
C VAL A 67 -3.04 1.03 -11.60
N TYR A 68 -2.88 0.10 -10.65
CA TYR A 68 -2.48 -1.28 -10.93
C TYR A 68 -3.46 -1.97 -11.89
N ASN A 69 -4.76 -1.85 -11.66
CA ASN A 69 -5.79 -2.44 -12.53
C ASN A 69 -5.85 -1.78 -13.92
N ALA A 70 -5.35 -0.55 -14.06
CA ALA A 70 -5.14 0.09 -15.36
C ALA A 70 -3.86 -0.39 -16.07
N GLY A 71 -3.05 -1.26 -15.44
CA GLY A 71 -1.83 -1.83 -15.99
C GLY A 71 -0.57 -1.00 -15.76
N PHE A 72 -0.57 -0.07 -14.82
CA PHE A 72 0.54 0.84 -14.57
C PHE A 72 1.09 0.73 -13.14
N MET A 73 2.33 1.20 -12.98
CA MET A 73 3.00 1.32 -11.69
C MET A 73 2.63 2.64 -11.01
N SER A 74 2.72 2.66 -9.69
CA SER A 74 2.58 3.85 -8.85
C SER A 74 3.58 3.78 -7.70
N ILE A 75 3.80 4.87 -6.99
CA ILE A 75 4.84 4.97 -5.97
C ILE A 75 4.18 5.11 -4.59
N HIS A 76 4.35 4.08 -3.76
CA HIS A 76 4.00 4.13 -2.35
C HIS A 76 5.13 4.84 -1.60
N ALA A 77 4.91 6.11 -1.26
CA ALA A 77 5.92 6.96 -0.66
C ALA A 77 5.33 8.12 0.13
N ALA A 78 6.19 8.83 0.85
CA ALA A 78 5.84 10.02 1.61
C ALA A 78 5.09 11.07 0.78
N MET A 79 4.19 11.75 1.45
CA MET A 79 3.35 12.80 0.87
C MET A 79 3.82 14.20 1.32
N PRO A 80 3.50 15.26 0.57
CA PRO A 80 3.96 16.62 0.88
C PRO A 80 3.77 17.04 2.34
N LYS A 81 2.67 16.65 2.96
CA LYS A 81 2.42 16.91 4.38
C LYS A 81 3.49 16.34 5.33
N ASN A 82 4.22 15.34 4.90
CA ASN A 82 5.17 14.60 5.74
C ASN A 82 6.63 14.85 5.35
N PHE A 83 6.93 15.60 4.31
CA PHE A 83 8.29 15.76 3.79
C PHE A 83 9.29 16.35 4.81
N ASP A 84 8.80 17.16 5.74
CA ASP A 84 9.60 17.73 6.84
C ASP A 84 9.93 16.71 7.95
N LYS A 85 9.34 15.53 7.92
CA LYS A 85 9.47 14.48 8.93
C LYS A 85 10.14 13.21 8.42
N VAL A 86 10.34 13.15 7.12
CA VAL A 86 10.91 11.97 6.44
C VAL A 86 12.44 12.17 6.37
N ASP A 87 13.18 11.10 6.57
CA ASP A 87 14.62 11.11 6.41
C ASP A 87 15.03 11.39 4.96
N VAL A 88 16.28 11.88 4.80
CA VAL A 88 16.80 12.27 3.48
C VAL A 88 16.91 11.07 2.54
N GLU A 89 17.24 9.89 3.06
CA GLU A 89 17.40 8.66 2.26
C GLU A 89 16.08 8.24 1.62
N SER A 90 14.97 8.33 2.36
CA SER A 90 13.62 8.08 1.83
C SER A 90 13.22 9.09 0.74
N LEU A 91 13.57 10.37 0.90
CA LEU A 91 13.31 11.39 -0.11
C LEU A 91 14.20 11.19 -1.35
N ASP A 92 15.44 10.82 -1.19
CA ASP A 92 16.37 10.50 -2.28
C ASP A 92 15.90 9.27 -3.05
N SER A 93 15.36 8.25 -2.35
CA SER A 93 14.74 7.07 -2.96
C SER A 93 13.52 7.45 -3.79
N LEU A 94 12.63 8.31 -3.27
CA LEU A 94 11.49 8.82 -4.01
C LEU A 94 11.94 9.59 -5.27
N TYR A 95 12.95 10.45 -5.14
CA TYR A 95 13.54 11.17 -6.27
C TYR A 95 14.07 10.19 -7.33
N ALA A 96 14.86 9.20 -6.91
CA ALA A 96 15.43 8.20 -7.79
C ALA A 96 14.34 7.43 -8.57
N MET A 97 13.23 7.06 -7.91
CA MET A 97 12.09 6.41 -8.56
C MET A 97 11.42 7.31 -9.61
N LEU A 98 11.17 8.57 -9.27
CA LEU A 98 10.51 9.53 -10.16
C LEU A 98 11.29 9.77 -11.46
N PHE A 99 12.61 9.77 -11.38
CA PHE A 99 13.51 10.06 -12.52
C PHE A 99 14.09 8.79 -13.17
N GLY A 100 13.62 7.60 -12.78
CA GLY A 100 14.07 6.34 -13.36
C GLY A 100 15.52 5.98 -13.03
N ILE A 101 16.07 6.53 -11.95
CA ILE A 101 17.39 6.17 -11.43
C ILE A 101 17.22 4.86 -10.65
N SER A 102 18.08 3.88 -10.93
CA SER A 102 18.02 2.60 -10.21
C SER A 102 18.17 2.80 -8.72
N ASN A 103 17.24 2.26 -7.95
CA ASN A 103 17.35 2.18 -6.51
C ASN A 103 18.33 1.09 -6.10
N GLY A 104 19.02 1.31 -5.02
CA GLY A 104 19.84 0.30 -4.38
C GLY A 104 19.02 -0.87 -3.83
N LEU A 105 19.70 -1.83 -3.24
CA LEU A 105 19.08 -2.91 -2.51
C LEU A 105 18.45 -2.36 -1.23
N LEU A 106 17.26 -2.88 -0.90
CA LEU A 106 16.72 -2.77 0.44
C LEU A 106 17.24 -3.98 1.23
N GLU A 107 17.89 -3.72 2.33
CA GLU A 107 18.43 -4.75 3.22
C GLU A 107 17.61 -4.78 4.52
N SER A 108 17.34 -5.97 5.00
CA SER A 108 16.72 -6.19 6.30
C SER A 108 17.50 -7.23 7.09
N ASN A 109 17.80 -6.91 8.34
CA ASN A 109 18.45 -7.79 9.30
C ASN A 109 17.48 -8.27 10.39
N SER A 110 16.18 -8.20 10.15
CA SER A 110 15.16 -8.61 11.10
C SER A 110 15.28 -10.09 11.45
N VAL A 111 15.18 -10.40 12.74
CA VAL A 111 15.17 -11.79 13.24
C VAL A 111 13.90 -12.54 12.83
N TYR A 112 12.88 -11.83 12.39
CA TYR A 112 11.61 -12.37 11.92
C TYR A 112 11.64 -12.75 10.44
N ASN A 113 12.72 -12.45 9.71
CA ASN A 113 12.84 -12.80 8.29
C ASN A 113 12.75 -14.31 8.06
N LYS A 114 11.90 -14.73 7.13
CA LYS A 114 11.88 -16.07 6.56
C LYS A 114 12.65 -16.04 5.25
N ILE A 115 13.89 -16.54 5.31
CA ILE A 115 14.83 -16.47 4.19
C ILE A 115 14.35 -17.30 3.01
N GLY A 116 14.52 -16.76 1.81
CA GLY A 116 14.17 -17.41 0.56
C GLY A 116 14.45 -16.52 -0.65
N ASN A 117 14.08 -17.00 -1.83
CA ASN A 117 14.20 -16.28 -3.09
C ASN A 117 12.88 -16.38 -3.86
N THR A 118 12.38 -15.28 -4.34
CA THR A 118 11.13 -15.23 -5.08
C THR A 118 11.12 -14.12 -6.13
N ARG A 119 10.17 -14.21 -7.05
CA ARG A 119 9.81 -13.15 -7.99
C ARG A 119 8.30 -13.04 -8.08
N GLY A 120 7.82 -11.83 -8.28
CA GLY A 120 6.40 -11.56 -8.43
C GLY A 120 6.13 -10.08 -8.66
N THR A 121 4.92 -9.75 -9.06
CA THR A 121 4.48 -8.36 -9.12
C THR A 121 4.35 -7.83 -7.69
N LEU A 122 4.97 -6.69 -7.40
CA LEU A 122 4.82 -6.02 -6.12
C LEU A 122 3.46 -5.33 -6.07
N VAL A 123 2.65 -5.69 -5.09
CA VAL A 123 1.34 -5.08 -4.80
C VAL A 123 1.22 -4.84 -3.31
N GLY A 124 0.34 -3.94 -2.90
CA GLY A 124 0.10 -3.77 -1.48
C GLY A 124 -0.11 -2.33 -1.06
N GLY A 125 0.22 -2.02 0.18
CA GLY A 125 0.07 -0.74 0.85
C GLY A 125 -0.44 -0.89 2.29
N ASN A 126 -1.25 0.05 2.74
CA ASN A 126 -1.79 0.04 4.09
C ASN A 126 -2.72 -1.16 4.31
N LEU A 127 -2.44 -1.97 5.34
CA LEU A 127 -3.13 -3.24 5.58
C LEU A 127 -4.62 -3.05 5.88
N SER A 128 -4.99 -2.04 6.66
CA SER A 128 -6.41 -1.76 6.97
C SER A 128 -7.18 -1.30 5.75
N VAL A 129 -6.55 -0.58 4.83
CA VAL A 129 -7.16 -0.21 3.54
C VAL A 129 -7.28 -1.43 2.63
N LEU A 130 -6.25 -2.27 2.53
CA LEU A 130 -6.31 -3.54 1.77
C LEU A 130 -7.44 -4.44 2.29
N TYR A 131 -7.54 -4.57 3.62
CA TYR A 131 -8.64 -5.32 4.25
C TYR A 131 -10.01 -4.74 3.88
N SER A 132 -10.17 -3.41 3.88
CA SER A 132 -11.44 -2.74 3.56
C SER A 132 -11.82 -2.83 2.08
N MET A 133 -10.85 -3.07 1.21
CA MET A 133 -11.04 -3.19 -0.24
C MET A 133 -11.28 -4.63 -0.72
N ARG A 134 -11.48 -5.58 0.19
CA ARG A 134 -11.79 -6.95 -0.21
C ARG A 134 -13.06 -7.00 -1.05
N ALA A 135 -12.98 -7.71 -2.18
CA ALA A 135 -14.10 -7.92 -3.13
C ALA A 135 -14.61 -6.66 -3.84
N VAL A 136 -13.87 -5.53 -3.82
CA VAL A 136 -14.20 -4.41 -4.72
C VAL A 136 -13.73 -4.72 -6.15
N PRO A 137 -14.34 -4.13 -7.20
CA PRO A 137 -14.00 -4.43 -8.60
C PRO A 137 -12.55 -4.11 -8.99
N PHE A 138 -11.88 -3.28 -8.22
CA PHE A 138 -10.49 -2.86 -8.45
C PHE A 138 -9.52 -3.37 -7.37
N GLU A 139 -9.88 -4.42 -6.65
CA GLU A 139 -8.95 -5.12 -5.78
C GLU A 139 -7.72 -5.61 -6.54
N TYR A 140 -6.56 -5.68 -5.88
CA TYR A 140 -5.37 -6.26 -6.48
C TYR A 140 -5.56 -7.74 -6.86
N SER A 141 -4.91 -8.18 -7.94
CA SER A 141 -4.67 -9.60 -8.17
C SER A 141 -3.48 -10.03 -7.33
N TYR A 142 -3.71 -10.95 -6.40
CA TYR A 142 -2.67 -11.45 -5.51
C TYR A 142 -1.96 -12.72 -6.04
N ALA A 143 -2.42 -13.26 -7.15
CA ALA A 143 -1.87 -14.49 -7.71
C ALA A 143 -0.38 -14.31 -8.10
N ASN A 144 0.50 -15.07 -7.45
CA ASN A 144 1.95 -14.99 -7.60
C ASN A 144 2.54 -13.58 -7.34
N ALA A 145 1.86 -12.76 -6.55
CA ALA A 145 2.33 -11.43 -6.18
C ALA A 145 3.28 -11.49 -4.96
N ILE A 146 4.11 -10.47 -4.84
CA ILE A 146 4.78 -10.11 -3.58
C ILE A 146 3.91 -9.05 -2.93
N LEU A 147 3.30 -9.39 -1.80
CA LEU A 147 2.46 -8.46 -1.06
C LEU A 147 3.33 -7.61 -0.12
N CYS A 148 3.24 -6.29 -0.24
CA CYS A 148 3.83 -5.35 0.71
C CYS A 148 2.74 -4.79 1.61
N ILE A 149 2.92 -4.88 2.92
CA ILE A 149 1.99 -4.35 3.92
C ILE A 149 2.70 -3.42 4.90
N GLU A 150 2.04 -2.37 5.28
CA GLU A 150 2.39 -1.49 6.40
C GLU A 150 1.11 -1.07 7.12
N ASP A 151 1.19 -0.63 8.36
CA ASP A 151 0.06 0.02 9.03
C ASP A 151 0.54 0.89 10.19
N LEU A 152 -0.33 1.77 10.66
CA LEU A 152 -0.04 2.60 11.82
C LEU A 152 -1.26 2.75 12.71
N ASN A 153 -1.00 2.84 14.05
CA ASN A 153 -1.99 3.20 15.05
C ASN A 153 -3.16 2.21 15.17
N GLU A 154 -2.94 0.96 14.79
CA GLU A 154 -3.91 -0.14 14.88
C GLU A 154 -3.78 -0.92 16.19
N TYR A 155 -4.82 -1.64 16.55
CA TYR A 155 -4.78 -2.60 17.64
C TYR A 155 -4.20 -3.94 17.18
N ARG A 156 -3.38 -4.59 17.99
CA ARG A 156 -2.78 -5.90 17.66
C ARG A 156 -3.83 -6.95 17.30
N TYR A 157 -4.95 -7.02 18.02
CA TYR A 157 -6.06 -7.92 17.66
C TYR A 157 -6.68 -7.61 16.29
N HIS A 158 -6.62 -6.34 15.86
CA HIS A 158 -7.14 -5.94 14.55
C HIS A 158 -6.17 -6.35 13.44
N ILE A 159 -4.85 -6.24 13.66
CA ILE A 159 -3.84 -6.81 12.75
C ILE A 159 -4.08 -8.31 12.59
N ASP A 160 -4.26 -9.05 13.69
CA ASP A 160 -4.58 -10.49 13.61
C ASP A 160 -5.85 -10.73 12.78
N ARG A 161 -6.92 -10.01 13.06
CA ARG A 161 -8.18 -10.14 12.31
C ARG A 161 -8.00 -9.91 10.82
N MET A 162 -7.23 -8.88 10.42
CA MET A 162 -6.96 -8.57 9.01
C MET A 162 -6.13 -9.68 8.36
N MET A 163 -5.09 -10.16 9.02
CA MET A 163 -4.26 -11.27 8.52
C MET A 163 -5.08 -12.58 8.41
N GLN A 164 -5.94 -12.90 9.38
CA GLN A 164 -6.83 -14.05 9.30
C GLN A 164 -7.85 -13.93 8.17
N ASN A 165 -8.34 -12.72 7.89
CA ASN A 165 -9.21 -12.49 6.72
C ASN A 165 -8.47 -12.76 5.41
N LEU A 166 -7.23 -12.25 5.25
CA LEU A 166 -6.41 -12.50 4.08
C LEU A 166 -6.07 -14.00 3.93
N LYS A 167 -5.88 -14.70 5.06
CA LYS A 167 -5.67 -16.16 5.08
C LYS A 167 -6.93 -16.90 4.63
N ALA A 168 -8.06 -16.64 5.27
CA ALA A 168 -9.32 -17.32 5.01
C ALA A 168 -9.85 -17.08 3.59
N SER A 169 -9.59 -15.91 3.03
CA SER A 169 -9.97 -15.55 1.66
C SER A 169 -9.02 -16.08 0.58
N GLY A 170 -7.96 -16.81 0.96
CA GLY A 170 -7.00 -17.41 0.04
C GLY A 170 -5.92 -16.45 -0.48
N VAL A 171 -5.92 -15.18 -0.07
CA VAL A 171 -4.90 -14.22 -0.51
C VAL A 171 -3.51 -14.70 -0.12
N LEU A 172 -3.30 -15.01 1.18
CA LEU A 172 -1.97 -15.43 1.65
C LEU A 172 -1.49 -16.72 0.97
N ALA A 173 -2.39 -17.62 0.60
CA ALA A 173 -2.05 -18.85 -0.11
C ALA A 173 -1.62 -18.61 -1.58
N SER A 174 -2.03 -17.49 -2.18
CA SER A 174 -1.76 -17.18 -3.59
C SER A 174 -0.47 -16.40 -3.81
N LEU A 175 0.16 -15.90 -2.73
CA LEU A 175 1.38 -15.09 -2.80
C LEU A 175 2.61 -15.87 -3.21
N SER A 176 3.58 -15.17 -3.77
CA SER A 176 4.96 -15.66 -3.94
C SER A 176 5.92 -15.09 -2.87
N GLY A 177 5.54 -14.06 -2.15
CA GLY A 177 6.33 -13.45 -1.07
C GLY A 177 5.52 -12.42 -0.29
N LEU A 178 6.03 -12.10 0.90
CA LEU A 178 5.47 -11.04 1.76
C LEU A 178 6.60 -10.10 2.20
N VAL A 179 6.36 -8.80 2.06
CA VAL A 179 7.20 -7.74 2.63
C VAL A 179 6.37 -7.01 3.69
N VAL A 180 6.88 -6.93 4.88
CA VAL A 180 6.27 -6.21 5.99
C VAL A 180 7.10 -4.96 6.23
N GLY A 181 6.53 -3.82 5.92
CA GLY A 181 7.07 -2.52 6.25
C GLY A 181 6.83 -2.18 7.73
N GLU A 182 6.94 -0.90 8.04
CA GLU A 182 6.77 -0.45 9.42
C GLU A 182 5.34 -0.67 9.92
N MET A 183 5.23 -1.22 11.13
CA MET A 183 3.99 -1.36 11.90
C MET A 183 4.05 -0.41 13.09
N LEU A 184 3.72 0.87 12.86
CA LEU A 184 3.97 1.96 13.80
C LEU A 184 2.82 2.17 14.80
N ASP A 185 3.17 2.57 16.01
CA ASP A 185 2.22 2.99 17.06
C ASP A 185 1.12 1.93 17.36
N MET A 186 1.47 0.65 17.31
CA MET A 186 0.53 -0.44 17.54
C MET A 186 0.03 -0.47 18.99
N LYS A 187 -1.28 -0.56 19.14
CA LYS A 187 -1.96 -0.48 20.43
C LYS A 187 -2.26 -1.85 21.00
N GLN A 188 -2.17 -1.94 22.34
CA GLN A 188 -2.78 -3.01 23.10
C GLN A 188 -4.27 -2.70 23.31
N GLY A 189 -5.11 -3.74 23.29
CA GLY A 189 -6.50 -3.64 23.72
C GLY A 189 -6.65 -3.70 25.23
N ALA A 190 -7.90 -3.68 25.72
CA ALA A 190 -8.20 -3.91 27.12
C ALA A 190 -7.70 -5.28 27.60
N ASP A 191 -7.80 -6.29 26.72
CA ASP A 191 -7.17 -7.59 26.90
C ASP A 191 -5.93 -7.63 25.99
N PRO A 192 -4.71 -7.49 26.54
CA PRO A 192 -3.49 -7.40 25.76
C PRO A 192 -3.26 -8.65 24.89
N HIS A 193 -3.01 -8.45 23.63
CA HIS A 193 -2.59 -9.56 22.76
C HIS A 193 -1.23 -10.08 23.21
N LYS A 194 -1.11 -11.39 23.34
CA LYS A 194 0.09 -12.03 23.91
C LYS A 194 1.33 -11.85 23.02
N TYR A 195 1.11 -11.72 21.69
CA TYR A 195 2.17 -11.72 20.70
C TYR A 195 2.49 -10.33 20.20
N GLU A 196 3.72 -10.12 19.77
CA GLU A 196 4.12 -8.94 19.01
C GLU A 196 3.51 -8.98 17.59
N VAL A 197 3.49 -7.86 16.91
CA VAL A 197 2.84 -7.76 15.59
C VAL A 197 3.51 -8.68 14.57
N GLU A 198 4.84 -8.76 14.61
CA GLU A 198 5.62 -9.62 13.73
C GLU A 198 5.28 -11.11 13.96
N GLU A 199 5.10 -11.51 15.21
CA GLU A 199 4.70 -12.87 15.57
C GLU A 199 3.29 -13.20 15.07
N ILE A 200 2.35 -12.24 15.16
CA ILE A 200 1.00 -12.37 14.63
C ILE A 200 1.03 -12.60 13.12
N ILE A 201 1.82 -11.78 12.40
CA ILE A 201 1.94 -11.89 10.95
C ILE A 201 2.59 -13.24 10.57
N LEU A 202 3.66 -13.63 11.25
CA LEU A 202 4.32 -14.91 11.01
C LEU A 202 3.41 -16.11 11.28
N ASP A 203 2.59 -16.06 12.34
CA ASP A 203 1.60 -17.12 12.61
C ASP A 203 0.58 -17.27 11.49
N ALA A 204 0.12 -16.15 10.94
CA ALA A 204 -0.83 -16.18 9.82
C ALA A 204 -0.23 -16.84 8.55
N VAL A 205 1.08 -16.70 8.32
CA VAL A 205 1.76 -17.19 7.11
C VAL A 205 2.63 -18.44 7.36
N LYS A 206 2.58 -19.05 8.53
CA LYS A 206 3.45 -20.18 8.92
C LYS A 206 3.32 -21.41 8.01
N ASP A 207 2.15 -21.62 7.44
CA ASP A 207 1.83 -22.79 6.61
C ASP A 207 2.32 -22.65 5.15
N TYR A 208 2.81 -21.46 4.75
CA TYR A 208 3.25 -21.19 3.39
C TYR A 208 4.79 -21.23 3.31
N SER A 209 5.33 -21.58 2.14
CA SER A 209 6.78 -21.75 1.94
C SER A 209 7.49 -20.50 1.42
N TYR A 210 6.79 -19.49 0.97
CA TYR A 210 7.39 -18.29 0.41
C TYR A 210 8.19 -17.48 1.44
N PRO A 211 9.16 -16.66 1.00
CA PRO A 211 9.94 -15.80 1.88
C PRO A 211 9.10 -14.65 2.45
N VAL A 212 9.48 -14.23 3.67
CA VAL A 212 8.93 -13.07 4.36
C VAL A 212 10.07 -12.15 4.76
N CYS A 213 9.97 -10.87 4.43
CA CYS A 213 10.93 -9.84 4.80
C CYS A 213 10.24 -8.79 5.69
N PHE A 214 10.89 -8.43 6.81
CA PHE A 214 10.44 -7.36 7.72
C PHE A 214 11.40 -6.18 7.68
#